data_a3255a3c4424981199c47f7ceeb57593
#
_entry.id   a3255a3c4424981199c47f7ceeb57593
#
_cell.length_a   1.000
_cell.length_b   1.000
_cell.length_c   1.000
_cell.angle_alpha   90.00
_cell.angle_beta   90.00
_cell.angle_gamma   90.00
#
_symmetry.space_group_name_H-M   'P 1'
#
loop_
_entity.id
_entity.type
_entity.pdbx_description
1 polymer ?
#
loop_
_entity_poly.entity_id
_entity_poly.type
_entity_poly.pdbx_seq_one_letter_code
_entity_poly.pdbx_strand_id
1 'polypeptide(L)'
;MRQRTQVAIIGAGPAGLLLSQLLHCAGIDCIVLERRDRAYVESRIRAGVLEQGTVDLLAQAGVDARLRQEGLVHDGFRVALDGETFRVDMRQLTGKAVTIYGQTEVTHDLIEAHVARGAALVFEATDVALHGL
;
A
#
# COMPACT_ATOMS: atom_id res chain seq x y z
N MET A 1 12.63 18.70 20.47
CA MET A 1 12.43 19.60 19.33
C MET A 1 10.96 19.50 18.88
N ARG A 2 10.24 20.60 18.77
CA ARG A 2 8.86 20.56 18.24
C ARG A 2 8.92 20.50 16.71
N GLN A 3 8.35 19.47 16.13
CA GLN A 3 8.23 19.31 14.70
C GLN A 3 6.79 19.68 14.28
N ARG A 4 6.63 20.43 13.20
CA ARG A 4 5.31 20.78 12.65
C ARG A 4 5.13 20.08 11.31
N THR A 5 3.94 19.59 11.07
CA THR A 5 3.53 18.98 9.81
C THR A 5 2.06 19.31 9.55
N GLN A 6 1.63 19.22 8.31
CA GLN A 6 0.21 19.42 7.96
C GLN A 6 -0.63 18.20 8.31
N VAL A 7 -0.06 17.00 8.11
CA VAL A 7 -0.74 15.72 8.36
C VAL A 7 0.17 14.78 9.14
N ALA A 8 -0.34 14.19 10.21
CA ALA A 8 0.30 13.09 10.92
C ALA A 8 -0.46 11.79 10.63
N ILE A 9 0.25 10.77 10.17
CA ILE A 9 -0.28 9.44 9.87
C ILE A 9 0.23 8.47 10.92
N ILE A 10 -0.66 7.76 11.58
CA ILE A 10 -0.31 6.77 12.60
C ILE A 10 -0.44 5.37 11.98
N GLY A 11 0.70 4.73 11.77
CA GLY A 11 0.86 3.42 11.17
C GLY A 11 1.52 3.45 9.79
N ALA A 12 2.62 2.69 9.65
CA ALA A 12 3.32 2.47 8.39
C ALA A 12 2.90 1.18 7.68
N GLY A 13 1.63 0.83 7.76
CA GLY A 13 1.04 -0.19 6.89
C GLY A 13 0.87 0.34 5.46
N PRO A 14 0.47 -0.52 4.50
CA PRO A 14 0.34 -0.11 3.09
C PRO A 14 -0.61 1.07 2.90
N ALA A 15 -1.68 1.16 3.67
CA ALA A 15 -2.62 2.29 3.58
C ALA A 15 -1.99 3.62 4.02
N GLY A 16 -1.31 3.64 5.18
CA GLY A 16 -0.66 4.85 5.70
C GLY A 16 0.50 5.31 4.82
N LEU A 17 1.31 4.37 4.34
CA LEU A 17 2.41 4.65 3.43
C LEU A 17 1.92 5.18 2.07
N LEU A 18 0.88 4.56 1.50
CA LEU A 18 0.31 5.02 0.24
C LEU A 18 -0.33 6.42 0.37
N LEU A 19 -1.07 6.65 1.47
CA LEU A 19 -1.61 7.99 1.76
C LEU A 19 -0.49 9.03 1.85
N SER A 20 0.58 8.74 2.59
CA SER A 20 1.75 9.63 2.69
C SER A 20 2.38 9.93 1.33
N GLN A 21 2.48 8.93 0.47
CA GLN A 21 3.02 9.10 -0.87
C GLN A 21 2.12 9.96 -1.76
N LEU A 22 0.81 9.76 -1.70
CA LEU A 22 -0.16 10.59 -2.42
C LEU A 22 -0.17 12.04 -1.92
N LEU A 23 -0.09 12.26 -0.60
CA LEU A 23 0.03 13.59 -0.02
C LEU A 23 1.31 14.30 -0.49
N HIS A 24 2.43 13.58 -0.53
CA HIS A 24 3.68 14.10 -1.09
C HIS A 24 3.51 14.53 -2.55
N CYS A 25 2.88 13.72 -3.39
CA CYS A 25 2.59 14.08 -4.78
C CYS A 25 1.71 15.33 -4.90
N ALA A 26 0.87 15.59 -3.90
CA ALA A 26 0.03 16.79 -3.80
C ALA A 26 0.73 17.99 -3.13
N GLY A 27 2.00 17.88 -2.75
CA GLY A 27 2.75 18.96 -2.07
C GLY A 27 2.33 19.20 -0.62
N ILE A 28 1.74 18.19 0.04
CA ILE A 28 1.29 18.27 1.43
C ILE A 28 2.31 17.60 2.35
N ASP A 29 2.81 18.35 3.32
CA ASP A 29 3.77 17.83 4.30
C ASP A 29 3.10 16.84 5.25
N CYS A 30 3.71 15.67 5.40
CA CYS A 30 3.23 14.66 6.33
C CYS A 30 4.37 13.94 7.05
N ILE A 31 4.06 13.42 8.23
CA ILE A 31 4.90 12.51 8.99
C ILE A 31 4.16 11.19 9.20
N VAL A 32 4.86 10.07 9.05
CA VAL A 32 4.34 8.74 9.37
C VAL A 32 5.01 8.25 10.64
N LEU A 33 4.22 7.86 11.62
CA LEU A 33 4.66 7.33 12.91
C LEU A 33 4.25 5.86 13.01
N GLU A 34 5.22 4.96 13.18
CA GLU A 34 5.00 3.53 13.31
C GLU A 34 5.60 3.02 14.63
N ARG A 35 4.81 2.26 15.40
CA ARG A 35 5.25 1.73 16.70
C ARG A 35 6.24 0.58 16.61
N ARG A 36 6.28 -0.11 15.48
CA ARG A 36 7.18 -1.25 15.23
C ARG A 36 8.42 -0.79 14.48
N ASP A 37 9.43 -1.65 14.47
CA ASP A 37 10.59 -1.46 13.62
C ASP A 37 10.26 -1.74 12.14
N ARG A 38 11.14 -1.33 11.26
CA ARG A 38 11.01 -1.51 9.82
C ARG A 38 10.92 -3.00 9.43
N ALA A 39 11.78 -3.83 10.02
CA ALA A 39 11.85 -5.25 9.69
C ALA A 39 10.51 -5.96 9.98
N TYR A 40 9.89 -5.63 11.12
CA TYR A 40 8.56 -6.13 11.45
C TYR A 40 7.52 -5.71 10.41
N VAL A 41 7.49 -4.44 10.02
CA VAL A 41 6.51 -3.92 9.06
C VAL A 41 6.67 -4.62 7.70
N GLU A 42 7.89 -4.76 7.21
CA GLU A 42 8.19 -5.43 5.93
C GLU A 42 7.93 -6.93 5.96
N SER A 43 8.04 -7.59 7.11
CA SER A 43 7.82 -9.03 7.25
C SER A 43 6.35 -9.45 7.38
N ARG A 44 5.42 -8.50 7.48
CA ARG A 44 3.98 -8.79 7.71
C ARG A 44 3.32 -9.33 6.45
N ILE A 45 3.26 -10.64 6.35
CA ILE A 45 2.55 -11.34 5.28
C ILE A 45 1.04 -11.27 5.54
N ARG A 46 0.28 -10.78 4.57
CA ARG A 46 -1.19 -10.75 4.62
C ARG A 46 -1.79 -11.18 3.28
N ALA A 47 -2.26 -10.24 2.49
CA ALA A 47 -2.85 -10.50 1.18
C ALA A 47 -1.81 -10.41 0.06
N GLY A 48 -2.18 -10.85 -1.13
CA GLY A 48 -1.34 -10.79 -2.32
C GLY A 48 -2.15 -10.50 -3.58
N VAL A 49 -3.39 -10.03 -3.43
CA VAL A 49 -4.28 -9.69 -4.55
C VAL A 49 -4.64 -8.22 -4.46
N LEU A 50 -4.27 -7.46 -5.48
CA LEU A 50 -4.58 -6.05 -5.60
C LEU A 50 -5.75 -5.85 -6.57
N GLU A 51 -6.76 -5.11 -6.13
CA GLU A 51 -7.82 -4.64 -7.00
C GLU A 51 -7.31 -3.54 -7.93
N GLN A 52 -7.98 -3.35 -9.07
CA GLN A 52 -7.60 -2.36 -10.07
C GLN A 52 -7.45 -0.95 -9.48
N GLY A 53 -8.35 -0.54 -8.59
CA GLY A 53 -8.24 0.78 -7.94
C GLY A 53 -6.96 0.97 -7.12
N THR A 54 -6.48 -0.07 -6.46
CA THR A 54 -5.20 -0.03 -5.73
C THR A 54 -4.02 0.07 -6.70
N VAL A 55 -4.04 -0.69 -7.79
CA VAL A 55 -3.02 -0.63 -8.85
C VAL A 55 -2.95 0.78 -9.45
N ASP A 56 -4.09 1.38 -9.74
CA ASP A 56 -4.20 2.73 -10.29
C ASP A 56 -3.65 3.79 -9.30
N LEU A 57 -3.93 3.65 -8.01
CA LEU A 57 -3.40 4.55 -6.97
C LEU A 57 -1.87 4.41 -6.82
N LEU A 58 -1.32 3.21 -6.88
CA LEU A 58 0.12 2.99 -6.85
C LEU A 58 0.80 3.62 -8.07
N ALA A 59 0.18 3.54 -9.25
CA ALA A 59 0.65 4.21 -10.46
C ALA A 59 0.58 5.73 -10.32
N GLN A 60 -0.52 6.28 -9.80
CA GLN A 60 -0.66 7.70 -9.52
C GLN A 60 0.39 8.21 -8.52
N ALA A 61 0.72 7.40 -7.53
CA ALA A 61 1.75 7.69 -6.54
C ALA A 61 3.19 7.52 -7.07
N GLY A 62 3.37 7.00 -8.29
CA GLY A 62 4.67 6.80 -8.93
C GLY A 62 5.50 5.66 -8.32
N VAL A 63 4.85 4.66 -7.71
CA VAL A 63 5.50 3.54 -7.00
C VAL A 63 5.12 2.17 -7.57
N ASP A 64 4.75 2.09 -8.83
CA ASP A 64 4.26 0.88 -9.48
C ASP A 64 5.29 0.19 -10.41
N ALA A 65 6.55 0.63 -10.42
CA ALA A 65 7.56 0.13 -11.37
C ALA A 65 7.79 -1.39 -11.24
N ARG A 66 8.01 -1.90 -10.01
CA ARG A 66 8.15 -3.33 -9.76
C ARG A 66 6.84 -4.09 -9.93
N LEU A 67 5.73 -3.51 -9.51
CA LEU A 67 4.40 -4.07 -9.73
C LEU A 67 4.12 -4.35 -11.21
N ARG A 68 4.49 -3.45 -12.11
CA ARG A 68 4.34 -3.65 -13.56
C ARG A 68 5.22 -4.77 -14.11
N GLN A 69 6.38 -5.00 -13.52
CA GLN A 69 7.33 -6.02 -13.99
C GLN A 69 7.03 -7.40 -13.42
N GLU A 70 6.63 -7.48 -12.16
CA GLU A 70 6.53 -8.71 -11.38
C GLU A 70 5.08 -9.13 -11.10
N GLY A 71 4.12 -8.20 -11.19
CA GLY A 71 2.71 -8.47 -10.92
C GLY A 71 2.08 -9.37 -11.98
N LEU A 72 1.25 -10.31 -11.55
CA LEU A 72 0.52 -11.24 -12.41
C LEU A 72 -0.94 -10.82 -12.53
N VAL A 73 -1.35 -10.38 -13.71
CA VAL A 73 -2.72 -9.94 -13.95
C VAL A 73 -3.65 -11.12 -14.13
N HIS A 74 -4.74 -11.17 -13.37
CA HIS A 74 -5.80 -12.16 -13.47
C HIS A 74 -7.12 -11.47 -13.83
N ASP A 75 -7.70 -11.90 -14.95
CA ASP A 75 -8.95 -11.34 -15.50
C ASP A 75 -10.22 -12.09 -15.05
N GLY A 76 -10.06 -13.16 -14.28
CA GLY A 76 -11.16 -13.97 -13.77
C GLY A 76 -10.70 -15.05 -12.80
N PHE A 77 -11.65 -15.79 -12.28
CA PHE A 77 -11.42 -16.93 -11.39
C PHE A 77 -12.41 -18.06 -11.66
N ARG A 78 -12.10 -19.25 -11.18
CA ARG A 78 -12.98 -20.42 -11.26
C ARG A 78 -13.64 -20.67 -9.90
N VAL A 79 -14.93 -20.95 -9.94
CA VAL A 79 -15.69 -21.41 -8.78
C VAL A 79 -15.96 -22.90 -8.96
N ALA A 80 -15.70 -23.69 -7.93
CA ALA A 80 -16.04 -25.11 -7.87
C ALA A 80 -17.15 -25.29 -6.81
N LEU A 81 -18.27 -25.88 -7.22
CA LEU A 81 -19.42 -26.16 -6.37
C LEU A 81 -20.06 -27.47 -6.80
N ASP A 82 -20.28 -28.39 -5.84
CA ASP A 82 -20.96 -29.68 -6.06
C ASP A 82 -20.42 -30.51 -7.23
N GLY A 83 -19.10 -30.48 -7.44
CA GLY A 83 -18.42 -31.23 -8.52
C GLY A 83 -18.43 -30.53 -9.88
N GLU A 84 -19.14 -29.42 -10.00
CA GLU A 84 -19.11 -28.58 -11.19
C GLU A 84 -18.13 -27.41 -11.04
N THR A 85 -17.61 -26.91 -12.15
CA THR A 85 -16.75 -25.73 -12.16
C THR A 85 -17.22 -24.75 -13.22
N PHE A 86 -17.28 -23.48 -12.89
CA PHE A 86 -17.52 -22.42 -13.84
C PHE A 86 -16.54 -21.26 -13.66
N ARG A 87 -16.31 -20.53 -14.74
CA ARG A 87 -15.44 -19.36 -14.75
C ARG A 87 -16.26 -18.10 -14.58
N VAL A 88 -15.82 -17.23 -13.69
CA VAL A 88 -16.27 -15.84 -13.61
C VAL A 88 -15.23 -14.97 -14.32
N ASP A 89 -15.61 -14.33 -15.40
CA ASP A 89 -14.77 -13.41 -16.17
C ASP A 89 -14.98 -11.99 -15.63
N MET A 90 -14.08 -11.55 -14.76
CA MET A 90 -14.16 -10.22 -14.14
C MET A 90 -14.01 -9.11 -15.18
N ARG A 91 -13.10 -9.28 -16.15
CA ARG A 91 -12.84 -8.28 -17.17
C ARG A 91 -14.05 -8.06 -18.06
N GLN A 92 -14.72 -9.12 -18.47
CA GLN A 92 -15.95 -9.05 -19.26
C GLN A 92 -17.08 -8.40 -18.47
N LEU A 93 -17.23 -8.74 -17.18
CA LEU A 93 -18.33 -8.28 -16.34
C LEU A 93 -18.16 -6.84 -15.84
N THR A 94 -16.93 -6.41 -15.57
CA THR A 94 -16.64 -5.14 -14.87
C THR A 94 -15.69 -4.22 -15.61
N GLY A 95 -15.04 -4.67 -16.68
CA GLY A 95 -13.94 -3.97 -17.33
C GLY A 95 -12.63 -3.95 -16.53
N LYS A 96 -12.58 -4.63 -15.38
CA LYS A 96 -11.43 -4.60 -14.43
C LYS A 96 -10.82 -5.98 -14.26
N ALA A 97 -9.60 -5.99 -13.75
CA ALA A 97 -8.86 -7.19 -13.38
C ALA A 97 -8.30 -7.04 -11.96
N VAL A 98 -7.73 -8.10 -11.43
CA VAL A 98 -6.91 -8.06 -10.21
C VAL A 98 -5.47 -8.37 -10.57
N THR A 99 -4.54 -7.92 -9.74
CA THR A 99 -3.12 -8.20 -9.92
C THR A 99 -2.59 -8.93 -8.69
N ILE A 100 -1.97 -10.08 -8.91
CA ILE A 100 -1.28 -10.82 -7.85
C ILE A 100 0.07 -10.14 -7.65
N TYR A 101 0.24 -9.53 -6.49
CA TYR A 101 1.48 -8.89 -6.03
C TYR A 101 1.44 -8.81 -4.51
N GLY A 102 2.42 -9.41 -3.84
CA GLY A 102 2.40 -9.54 -2.39
C GLY A 102 2.29 -8.20 -1.65
N GLN A 103 1.51 -8.16 -0.59
CA GLN A 103 1.43 -6.95 0.25
C GLN A 103 2.79 -6.57 0.84
N THR A 104 3.67 -7.54 1.11
CA THR A 104 5.05 -7.31 1.54
C THR A 104 5.84 -6.52 0.50
N GLU A 105 5.65 -6.83 -0.78
CA GLU A 105 6.29 -6.13 -1.89
C GLU A 105 5.76 -4.70 -2.03
N VAL A 106 4.44 -4.50 -1.93
CA VAL A 106 3.82 -3.16 -1.93
C VAL A 106 4.37 -2.32 -0.77
N THR A 107 4.45 -2.91 0.43
CA THR A 107 4.94 -2.23 1.62
C THR A 107 6.42 -1.86 1.46
N HIS A 108 7.23 -2.78 0.96
CA HIS A 108 8.64 -2.56 0.68
C HIS A 108 8.83 -1.42 -0.34
N ASP A 109 8.14 -1.47 -1.47
CA ASP A 109 8.24 -0.44 -2.52
C ASP A 109 7.86 0.95 -2.00
N LEU A 110 6.82 1.03 -1.17
CA LEU A 110 6.41 2.28 -0.54
C LEU A 110 7.45 2.78 0.47
N ILE A 111 8.04 1.91 1.29
CA ILE A 111 9.10 2.30 2.23
C ILE A 111 10.32 2.80 1.47
N GLU A 112 10.74 2.10 0.42
CA GLU A 112 11.88 2.52 -0.41
C GLU A 112 11.62 3.91 -1.05
N ALA A 113 10.43 4.16 -1.54
CA ALA A 113 10.05 5.48 -2.06
C ALA A 113 10.15 6.57 -0.98
N HIS A 114 9.74 6.27 0.26
CA HIS A 114 9.87 7.20 1.39
C HIS A 114 11.32 7.47 1.75
N VAL A 115 12.15 6.45 1.81
CA VAL A 115 13.59 6.57 2.08
C VAL A 115 14.27 7.40 0.98
N ALA A 116 13.99 7.10 -0.29
CA ALA A 116 14.61 7.77 -1.43
C ALA A 116 14.33 9.28 -1.46
N ARG A 117 13.13 9.72 -1.02
CA ARG A 117 12.78 11.15 -0.94
C ARG A 117 13.09 11.82 0.40
N GLY A 118 13.69 11.11 1.35
CA GLY A 118 13.99 11.63 2.69
C GLY A 118 12.74 11.99 3.50
N ALA A 119 11.67 11.20 3.34
CA ALA A 119 10.40 11.45 4.05
C ALA A 119 10.55 11.28 5.57
N ALA A 120 9.71 12.00 6.32
CA ALA A 120 9.57 11.84 7.76
C ALA A 120 8.79 10.54 8.07
N LEU A 121 9.49 9.42 8.05
CA LEU A 121 9.02 8.09 8.42
C LEU A 121 9.75 7.62 9.67
N VAL A 122 9.04 7.57 10.79
CA VAL A 122 9.60 7.27 12.11
C VAL A 122 9.10 5.91 12.57
N PHE A 123 9.99 4.95 12.66
CA PHE A 123 9.76 3.65 13.26
C PHE A 123 10.01 3.68 14.77
N GLU A 124 9.49 2.70 15.49
CA GLU A 124 9.61 2.55 16.95
C GLU A 124 9.08 3.76 17.73
N ALA A 125 8.11 4.48 17.14
CA ALA A 125 7.41 5.58 17.79
C ALA A 125 6.41 5.01 18.80
N THR A 126 6.83 4.87 20.06
CA THR A 126 6.00 4.41 21.17
C THR A 126 5.24 5.59 21.79
N ASP A 127 4.16 5.28 22.51
CA ASP A 127 3.38 6.22 23.32
C ASP A 127 2.84 7.43 22.54
N VAL A 128 2.48 7.23 21.28
CA VAL A 128 1.84 8.25 20.46
C VAL A 128 0.44 8.53 20.99
N ALA A 129 0.16 9.77 21.38
CA ALA A 129 -1.12 10.22 21.88
C ALA A 129 -1.58 11.51 21.21
N LEU A 130 -2.90 11.67 21.04
CA LEU A 130 -3.52 12.88 20.51
C LEU A 130 -3.92 13.80 21.67
N HIS A 131 -3.62 15.09 21.53
CA HIS A 131 -3.96 16.09 22.52
C HIS A 131 -4.60 17.31 21.83
N GLY A 132 -5.59 17.91 22.47
CA GLY A 132 -6.20 19.16 22.03
C GLY A 132 -7.11 19.03 20.81
N LEU A 133 -7.81 17.89 20.71
CA LEU A 133 -8.86 17.68 19.71
C LEU A 133 -10.12 18.46 20.06
#